data_018ed7aa0b0fcb43810433f78ab85f0e
#
_entry.id   018ed7aa0b0fcb43810433f78ab85f0e
#
_cell.length_a   1.000
_cell.length_b   1.000
_cell.length_c   1.000
_cell.angle_alpha   90.00
_cell.angle_beta   90.00
_cell.angle_gamma   90.00
#
_symmetry.space_group_name_H-M   'P 1'
#
loop_
_entity.id
_entity.type
_entity.pdbx_description
1 polymer ?
#
loop_
_entity_poly.entity_id
_entity_poly.type
_entity_poly.pdbx_seq_one_letter_code
_entity_poly.pdbx_strand_id
1 'polypeptide(L)'
;MTVVLAEDDLDIQLVARLALKRAGFDVKVVGNGQEAIDAVKAQPPDVILLDWMMPELDGPETCRRLKADPNTASIPVIFLTAKSQEAEIQRGLSLGAAGYVTKPFDALTLGQHVKDIVDKKLP
;
A
#
# COMPACT_ATOMS: atom_id res chain seq x y z
N MET A 1 -2.96 -10.98 9.65
CA MET A 1 -3.41 -9.95 8.69
C MET A 1 -2.59 -10.06 7.42
N THR A 2 -3.21 -9.96 6.27
CA THR A 2 -2.53 -10.08 4.98
C THR A 2 -2.34 -8.72 4.32
N VAL A 3 -1.22 -8.54 3.63
CA VAL A 3 -0.90 -7.29 2.92
C VAL A 3 -0.37 -7.60 1.53
N VAL A 4 -0.83 -6.83 0.53
CA VAL A 4 -0.23 -6.80 -0.80
C VAL A 4 0.68 -5.57 -0.83
N LEU A 5 1.95 -5.80 -1.09
CA LEU A 5 2.97 -4.74 -1.16
C LEU A 5 3.38 -4.57 -2.62
N ALA A 6 3.07 -3.43 -3.21
CA ALA A 6 3.42 -3.10 -4.58
C ALA A 6 4.58 -2.09 -4.57
N GLU A 7 5.74 -2.53 -4.98
CA GLU A 7 6.98 -1.74 -4.97
C GLU A 7 7.93 -2.32 -6.00
N ASP A 8 8.48 -1.50 -6.88
CA ASP A 8 9.37 -1.96 -7.94
C ASP A 8 10.85 -2.01 -7.54
N ASP A 9 11.25 -1.28 -6.50
CA ASP A 9 12.63 -1.30 -6.00
C ASP A 9 12.86 -2.53 -5.13
N LEU A 10 13.80 -3.39 -5.54
CA LEU A 10 14.04 -4.67 -4.87
C LEU A 10 14.56 -4.51 -3.44
N ASP A 11 15.36 -3.48 -3.17
CA ASP A 11 15.87 -3.25 -1.83
C ASP A 11 14.76 -2.81 -0.89
N ILE A 12 13.89 -1.92 -1.37
CA ILE A 12 12.75 -1.46 -0.57
C ILE A 12 11.76 -2.61 -0.35
N GLN A 13 11.52 -3.44 -1.37
CA GLN A 13 10.69 -4.64 -1.22
C GLN A 13 11.20 -5.51 -0.08
N LEU A 14 12.51 -5.77 -0.05
CA LEU A 14 13.08 -6.65 0.95
C LEU A 14 12.92 -6.09 2.35
N VAL A 15 13.26 -4.82 2.55
CA VAL A 15 13.18 -4.18 3.86
C VAL A 15 11.73 -4.13 4.35
N ALA A 16 10.83 -3.70 3.49
CA ALA A 16 9.40 -3.60 3.84
C ALA A 16 8.80 -4.97 4.14
N ARG A 17 9.12 -5.97 3.31
CA ARG A 17 8.60 -7.32 3.51
C ARG A 17 9.04 -7.90 4.84
N LEU A 18 10.33 -7.77 5.17
CA LEU A 18 10.85 -8.27 6.44
C LEU A 18 10.23 -7.55 7.63
N ALA A 19 10.11 -6.23 7.54
CA ALA A 19 9.51 -5.44 8.60
C ALA A 19 8.05 -5.82 8.85
N LEU A 20 7.28 -6.02 7.78
CA LEU A 20 5.87 -6.39 7.88
C LEU A 20 5.71 -7.81 8.41
N LYS A 21 6.55 -8.74 7.97
CA LYS A 21 6.52 -10.12 8.48
C LYS A 21 6.81 -10.16 9.97
N ARG A 22 7.77 -9.37 10.44
CA ARG A 22 8.09 -9.30 11.87
C ARG A 22 6.93 -8.78 12.69
N ALA A 23 6.10 -7.95 12.09
CA ALA A 23 4.90 -7.40 12.76
C ALA A 23 3.70 -8.34 12.67
N GLY A 24 3.86 -9.52 12.06
CA GLY A 24 2.80 -10.53 11.99
C GLY A 24 1.98 -10.54 10.72
N PHE A 25 2.37 -9.76 9.69
CA PHE A 25 1.67 -9.78 8.39
C PHE A 25 2.14 -10.94 7.51
N ASP A 26 1.20 -11.50 6.77
CA ASP A 26 1.50 -12.34 5.62
C ASP A 26 1.61 -11.42 4.40
N VAL A 27 2.75 -11.41 3.74
CA VAL A 27 3.06 -10.41 2.71
C VAL A 27 3.12 -11.04 1.33
N LYS A 28 2.35 -10.48 0.40
CA LYS A 28 2.45 -10.78 -1.03
C LYS A 28 3.10 -9.58 -1.71
N VAL A 29 4.27 -9.79 -2.31
CA VAL A 29 5.03 -8.71 -2.97
C VAL A 29 4.78 -8.76 -4.47
N VAL A 30 4.50 -7.60 -5.06
CA VAL A 30 4.36 -7.44 -6.51
C VAL A 30 5.16 -6.22 -6.96
N GLY A 31 5.48 -6.14 -8.26
CA GLY A 31 6.41 -5.15 -8.78
C GLY A 31 5.79 -3.96 -9.51
N ASN A 32 4.48 -3.99 -9.75
CA ASN A 32 3.79 -2.89 -10.43
C ASN A 32 2.30 -2.89 -10.10
N GLY A 33 1.61 -1.85 -10.58
CA GLY A 33 0.20 -1.67 -10.27
C GLY A 33 -0.72 -2.71 -10.86
N GLN A 34 -0.42 -3.19 -12.07
CA GLN A 34 -1.25 -4.23 -12.70
C GLN A 34 -1.16 -5.54 -11.91
N GLU A 35 0.05 -5.92 -11.52
CA GLU A 35 0.25 -7.10 -10.68
C GLU A 35 -0.47 -6.94 -9.34
N ALA A 36 -0.50 -5.72 -8.79
CA ALA A 36 -1.21 -5.45 -7.54
C ALA A 36 -2.71 -5.71 -7.70
N ILE A 37 -3.31 -5.19 -8.78
CA ILE A 37 -4.73 -5.41 -9.04
C ILE A 37 -5.02 -6.89 -9.19
N ASP A 38 -4.22 -7.61 -9.96
CA ASP A 38 -4.41 -9.03 -10.19
C ASP A 38 -4.30 -9.82 -8.88
N ALA A 39 -3.30 -9.51 -8.06
CA ALA A 39 -3.10 -10.18 -6.77
C ALA A 39 -4.26 -9.92 -5.80
N VAL A 40 -4.74 -8.69 -5.74
CA VAL A 40 -5.86 -8.31 -4.87
C VAL A 40 -7.14 -9.01 -5.28
N LYS A 41 -7.40 -9.11 -6.57
CA LYS A 41 -8.59 -9.81 -7.07
C LYS A 41 -8.52 -11.31 -6.84
N ALA A 42 -7.34 -11.90 -6.99
CA ALA A 42 -7.15 -13.34 -6.80
C ALA A 42 -7.31 -13.75 -5.35
N GLN A 43 -6.80 -12.93 -4.43
CA GLN A 43 -6.86 -13.20 -3.00
C GLN A 43 -6.89 -11.87 -2.25
N PRO A 44 -8.08 -11.36 -1.92
CA PRO A 44 -8.21 -10.04 -1.28
C PRO A 44 -7.46 -9.97 0.04
N PRO A 45 -6.55 -8.98 0.19
CA PRO A 45 -5.81 -8.79 1.44
C PRO A 45 -6.60 -7.92 2.42
N ASP A 46 -6.05 -7.78 3.63
CA ASP A 46 -6.60 -6.86 4.62
C ASP A 46 -6.18 -5.41 4.36
N VAL A 47 -5.04 -5.21 3.69
CA VAL A 47 -4.52 -3.88 3.39
C VAL A 47 -3.60 -3.95 2.18
N ILE A 48 -3.50 -2.83 1.44
CA ILE A 48 -2.64 -2.71 0.26
C ILE A 48 -1.67 -1.57 0.50
N LEU A 49 -0.36 -1.83 0.38
CA LEU A 49 0.68 -0.82 0.35
C LEU A 49 1.10 -0.59 -1.09
N LEU A 50 0.94 0.64 -1.59
CA LEU A 50 1.26 1.00 -2.96
C LEU A 50 2.34 2.06 -3.01
N ASP A 51 3.44 1.77 -3.71
CA ASP A 51 4.40 2.80 -4.06
C ASP A 51 3.71 3.83 -4.97
N TRP A 52 4.02 5.11 -4.77
CA TRP A 52 3.46 6.19 -5.57
C TRP A 52 3.90 6.09 -7.03
N MET A 53 5.18 5.78 -7.28
CA MET A 53 5.74 5.68 -8.62
C MET A 53 6.15 4.24 -8.93
N MET A 54 5.52 3.67 -9.94
CA MET A 54 5.81 2.32 -10.41
C MET A 54 5.72 2.30 -11.93
N PRO A 55 6.45 1.37 -12.60
CA PRO A 55 6.31 1.22 -14.05
C PRO A 55 4.94 0.68 -14.44
N GLU A 56 4.56 0.88 -15.68
CA GLU A 56 3.35 0.41 -16.33
C GLU A 56 2.09 1.06 -15.79
N LEU A 57 1.76 0.84 -14.51
CA LEU A 57 0.59 1.42 -13.87
C LEU A 57 1.03 1.99 -12.53
N ASP A 58 0.98 3.32 -12.38
CA ASP A 58 1.46 3.98 -11.17
C ASP A 58 0.50 3.80 -9.97
N GLY A 59 0.95 4.24 -8.80
CA GLY A 59 0.18 4.09 -7.57
C GLY A 59 -1.18 4.79 -7.60
N PRO A 60 -1.25 6.08 -7.99
CA PRO A 60 -2.54 6.78 -8.05
C PRO A 60 -3.56 6.12 -8.96
N GLU A 61 -3.15 5.70 -10.16
CA GLU A 61 -4.06 5.04 -11.09
C GLU A 61 -4.49 3.66 -10.58
N THR A 62 -3.55 2.92 -9.97
CA THR A 62 -3.86 1.63 -9.35
C THR A 62 -4.91 1.80 -8.25
N CYS A 63 -4.72 2.79 -7.39
CA CYS A 63 -5.69 3.10 -6.33
C CYS A 63 -7.05 3.45 -6.91
N ARG A 64 -7.08 4.29 -7.93
CA ARG A 64 -8.32 4.70 -8.58
C ARG A 64 -9.10 3.49 -9.09
N ARG A 65 -8.41 2.55 -9.75
CA ARG A 65 -9.05 1.34 -10.29
C ARG A 65 -9.55 0.42 -9.18
N LEU A 66 -8.77 0.26 -8.11
CA LEU A 66 -9.19 -0.56 -6.98
C LEU A 66 -10.41 0.03 -6.29
N LYS A 67 -10.46 1.34 -6.15
CA LYS A 67 -11.60 2.01 -5.50
C LYS A 67 -12.85 2.08 -6.38
N ALA A 68 -12.69 1.96 -7.69
CA ALA A 68 -13.81 1.94 -8.62
C ALA A 68 -14.48 0.56 -8.70
N ASP A 69 -13.81 -0.51 -8.25
CA ASP A 69 -14.35 -1.86 -8.28
C ASP A 69 -15.02 -2.18 -6.94
N PRO A 70 -16.34 -2.48 -6.93
CA PRO A 70 -17.04 -2.77 -5.67
C PRO A 70 -16.43 -3.93 -4.88
N ASN A 71 -15.77 -4.87 -5.54
CA ASN A 71 -15.17 -6.02 -4.88
C ASN A 71 -13.88 -5.68 -4.13
N THR A 72 -13.24 -4.57 -4.46
CA THR A 72 -11.96 -4.15 -3.86
C THR A 72 -12.02 -2.80 -3.18
N ALA A 73 -13.10 -2.04 -3.37
CA ALA A 73 -13.19 -0.66 -2.91
C ALA A 73 -13.06 -0.50 -1.40
N SER A 74 -13.47 -1.50 -0.61
CA SER A 74 -13.42 -1.42 0.84
C SER A 74 -12.05 -1.72 1.44
N ILE A 75 -11.11 -2.25 0.64
CA ILE A 75 -9.79 -2.61 1.15
C ILE A 75 -8.96 -1.34 1.33
N PRO A 76 -8.42 -1.09 2.54
CA PRO A 76 -7.63 0.12 2.77
C PRO A 76 -6.35 0.13 1.94
N VAL A 77 -6.08 1.28 1.30
CA VAL A 77 -4.88 1.51 0.51
C VAL A 77 -4.02 2.52 1.25
N ILE A 78 -2.73 2.19 1.42
CA ILE A 78 -1.74 3.06 2.03
C ILE A 78 -0.65 3.32 1.00
N PHE A 79 -0.38 4.58 0.70
CA PHE A 79 0.69 4.93 -0.24
C PHE A 79 2.06 4.96 0.42
N LEU A 80 3.07 4.46 -0.29
CA LEU A 80 4.47 4.70 0.02
C LEU A 80 4.95 5.84 -0.86
N THR A 81 5.39 6.94 -0.28
CA THR A 81 5.79 8.12 -1.03
C THR A 81 7.21 8.54 -0.65
N ALA A 82 8.01 8.95 -1.64
CA ALA A 82 9.39 9.34 -1.41
C ALA A 82 9.51 10.66 -0.63
N LYS A 83 8.46 11.46 -0.63
CA LYS A 83 8.46 12.78 0.03
C LYS A 83 7.09 13.04 0.63
N SER A 84 7.08 13.72 1.78
CA SER A 84 5.83 14.20 2.38
C SER A 84 5.43 15.51 1.71
N GLN A 85 5.13 15.46 0.40
CA GLN A 85 4.62 16.62 -0.32
C GLN A 85 3.12 16.70 -0.12
N GLU A 86 2.68 17.85 0.35
CA GLU A 86 1.28 18.11 0.66
C GLU A 86 0.36 17.76 -0.50
N ALA A 87 0.74 18.16 -1.73
CA ALA A 87 -0.08 17.92 -2.91
C ALA A 87 -0.27 16.42 -3.21
N GLU A 88 0.79 15.62 -3.05
CA GLU A 88 0.70 14.18 -3.28
C GLU A 88 -0.15 13.52 -2.20
N ILE A 89 0.03 13.92 -0.95
CA ILE A 89 -0.75 13.39 0.17
C ILE A 89 -2.24 13.70 -0.05
N GLN A 90 -2.57 14.94 -0.38
CA GLN A 90 -3.95 15.33 -0.61
C GLN A 90 -4.56 14.60 -1.81
N ARG A 91 -3.78 14.41 -2.87
CA ARG A 91 -4.25 13.65 -4.02
C ARG A 91 -4.55 12.20 -3.64
N GLY A 92 -3.65 11.56 -2.90
CA GLY A 92 -3.86 10.18 -2.44
C GLY A 92 -5.11 10.04 -1.61
N LEU A 93 -5.31 10.95 -0.65
CA LEU A 93 -6.50 10.92 0.20
C LEU A 93 -7.76 11.15 -0.62
N SER A 94 -7.72 12.05 -1.61
CA SER A 94 -8.88 12.31 -2.47
C SER A 94 -9.23 11.12 -3.36
N LEU A 95 -8.27 10.23 -3.63
CA LEU A 95 -8.50 8.99 -4.38
C LEU A 95 -9.06 7.88 -3.49
N GLY A 96 -9.20 8.12 -2.20
CA GLY A 96 -9.76 7.15 -1.27
C GLY A 96 -8.73 6.38 -0.45
N ALA A 97 -7.46 6.80 -0.44
CA ALA A 97 -6.45 6.15 0.38
C ALA A 97 -6.75 6.32 1.86
N ALA A 98 -6.38 5.31 2.65
CA ALA A 98 -6.53 5.34 4.11
C ALA A 98 -5.43 6.15 4.78
N GLY A 99 -4.27 6.25 4.14
CA GLY A 99 -3.14 6.97 4.69
C GLY A 99 -1.91 6.85 3.81
N TYR A 100 -0.77 7.21 4.36
CA TYR A 100 0.50 7.16 3.63
C TYR A 100 1.65 6.90 4.59
N VAL A 101 2.76 6.41 4.03
CA VAL A 101 4.03 6.22 4.74
C VAL A 101 5.11 6.86 3.89
N THR A 102 5.93 7.72 4.48
CA THR A 102 7.02 8.38 3.74
C THR A 102 8.27 7.51 3.70
N LYS A 103 8.98 7.55 2.58
CA LYS A 103 10.27 6.89 2.42
C LYS A 103 11.39 7.91 2.66
N PRO A 104 12.46 7.54 3.32
CA PRO A 104 12.70 6.25 3.97
C PRO A 104 11.83 6.07 5.21
N PHE A 105 11.28 4.88 5.38
CA PHE A 105 10.50 4.56 6.59
C PHE A 105 11.39 3.85 7.61
N ASP A 106 10.93 3.84 8.85
CA ASP A 106 11.60 3.12 9.92
C ASP A 106 11.12 1.66 9.90
N ALA A 107 12.02 0.72 9.62
CA ALA A 107 11.67 -0.70 9.55
C ALA A 107 11.13 -1.23 10.88
N LEU A 108 11.54 -0.65 12.01
CA LEU A 108 11.06 -1.10 13.31
C LEU A 108 9.62 -0.68 13.62
N THR A 109 9.13 0.39 12.99
CA THR A 109 7.80 0.92 13.27
C THR A 109 6.82 0.77 12.10
N LEU A 110 7.28 0.32 10.93
CA LEU A 110 6.44 0.23 9.75
C LEU A 110 5.18 -0.60 9.99
N GLY A 111 5.34 -1.81 10.56
CA GLY A 111 4.21 -2.70 10.80
C GLY A 111 3.17 -2.08 11.72
N GLN A 112 3.62 -1.46 12.81
CA GLN A 112 2.69 -0.80 13.75
C GLN A 112 2.00 0.38 13.10
N HIS A 113 2.74 1.16 12.28
CA HIS A 113 2.17 2.29 11.57
C HIS A 113 1.06 1.85 10.61
N VAL A 114 1.28 0.75 9.89
CA VAL A 114 0.26 0.17 9.00
C VAL A 114 -0.97 -0.25 9.81
N LYS A 115 -0.77 -0.95 10.93
CA LYS A 115 -1.87 -1.37 11.78
C LYS A 115 -2.67 -0.18 12.30
N ASP A 116 -1.99 0.88 12.72
CA ASP A 116 -2.65 2.08 13.23
C ASP A 116 -3.53 2.73 12.15
N ILE A 117 -3.05 2.80 10.91
CA ILE A 117 -3.82 3.37 9.81
C ILE A 117 -5.06 2.52 9.52
N VAL A 118 -4.89 1.20 9.48
CA VAL A 118 -6.02 0.28 9.24
C VAL A 118 -7.06 0.40 10.35
N ASP A 119 -6.60 0.43 11.61
CA ASP A 119 -7.50 0.51 12.76
C ASP A 119 -8.31 1.80 12.80
N LYS A 120 -7.73 2.91 12.34
CA LYS A 120 -8.44 4.20 12.29
C LYS A 120 -9.60 4.21 11.31
N LYS A 121 -9.63 3.28 10.36
CA LYS A 121 -10.74 3.13 9.43
C LYS A 121 -11.94 2.44 10.06
N LEU A 122 -11.73 1.74 11.15
CA LEU A 122 -12.81 1.02 11.82
C LEU A 122 -13.63 2.01 12.66
N PRO A 123 -14.96 1.93 12.55
CA PRO A 123 -15.82 2.82 13.35
C PRO A 123 -15.66 2.56 14.85
#